data_3dda7a78484769d9a86145aa29898a75
#
_entry.id   3dda7a78484769d9a86145aa29898a75
#
_cell.length_a   1.000
_cell.length_b   1.000
_cell.length_c   1.000
_cell.angle_alpha   90.00
_cell.angle_beta   90.00
_cell.angle_gamma   90.00
#
_symmetry.space_group_name_H-M   'P 1'
#
loop_
_entity.id
_entity.type
_entity.pdbx_description
1 polymer ?
#
loop_
_entity_poly.entity_id
_entity_poly.type
_entity_poly.pdbx_seq_one_letter_code
_entity_poly.pdbx_strand_id
1 'polypeptide(L)'
;MNLSKIIVLIITTLFISLSCTEKEPDPKGTPEYIAEIQQWHQKRIERLKRDTGWLNLVGLYWLKEGENSFGSSEENDIKFPDNSPPKIGTIILKDSLLTFKSADGVDVLNNDIKVTDLELKDDLTGTRTTLATGSLRWYIIKRGERYGIRLRDVESPILKEFKDIDIYPINEDWRIEATFIPYDPPKQILIPNILGTTEEDNSPGSLSFTKNGKNYKLDAIESRNGFFIIFADETSGKETYGAGRFLYTDEPDSNNIVTLDFNISYNPPCVFTKYATCPLPPKQNYLHLKITAGEKMWGEKH
;
A
#
# COMPACT_ATOMS: atom_id res chain seq x y z
N MET A 1 -40.72 53.25 -51.16
CA MET A 1 -39.77 52.13 -51.19
C MET A 1 -39.41 51.83 -49.75
N ASN A 2 -40.10 50.84 -49.19
CA ASN A 2 -40.03 50.51 -47.76
C ASN A 2 -38.95 49.48 -47.51
N LEU A 3 -37.98 49.83 -46.65
CA LEU A 3 -36.97 48.91 -46.16
C LEU A 3 -37.49 48.36 -44.81
N SER A 4 -37.95 47.13 -44.79
CA SER A 4 -38.35 46.40 -43.60
C SER A 4 -37.14 46.06 -42.76
N LYS A 5 -37.06 46.51 -41.53
CA LYS A 5 -36.05 46.14 -40.54
C LYS A 5 -36.46 44.80 -39.97
N ILE A 6 -35.67 43.76 -40.27
CA ILE A 6 -35.75 42.44 -39.62
C ILE A 6 -34.92 42.55 -38.32
N ILE A 7 -35.63 42.54 -37.18
CA ILE A 7 -35.00 42.39 -35.85
C ILE A 7 -34.84 40.87 -35.61
N VAL A 8 -33.61 40.39 -35.67
CA VAL A 8 -33.29 39.01 -35.26
C VAL A 8 -33.13 39.04 -33.73
N LEU A 9 -34.10 38.45 -33.04
CA LEU A 9 -34.05 38.24 -31.58
C LEU A 9 -33.20 36.97 -31.32
N ILE A 10 -31.95 37.17 -30.93
CA ILE A 10 -31.07 36.09 -30.48
C ILE A 10 -31.45 35.76 -29.03
N ILE A 11 -32.22 34.68 -28.84
CA ILE A 11 -32.49 34.12 -27.51
C ILE A 11 -31.26 33.26 -27.15
N THR A 12 -30.38 33.84 -26.36
CA THR A 12 -29.26 33.11 -25.75
C THR A 12 -29.80 32.29 -24.57
N THR A 13 -30.14 31.04 -24.82
CA THR A 13 -30.47 30.09 -23.75
C THR A 13 -29.19 29.78 -22.97
N LEU A 14 -29.06 30.43 -21.81
CA LEU A 14 -28.01 30.13 -20.83
C LEU A 14 -28.34 28.77 -20.19
N PHE A 15 -27.73 27.71 -20.68
CA PHE A 15 -27.74 26.42 -19.98
C PHE A 15 -26.88 26.55 -18.71
N ILE A 16 -27.52 26.88 -17.60
CA ILE A 16 -26.95 26.73 -16.27
C ILE A 16 -26.96 25.21 -16.02
N SER A 17 -25.85 24.55 -16.33
CA SER A 17 -25.58 23.19 -15.84
C SER A 17 -25.47 23.31 -14.32
N LEU A 18 -26.58 23.07 -13.59
CA LEU A 18 -26.51 22.71 -12.19
C LEU A 18 -25.75 21.37 -12.10
N SER A 19 -24.45 21.44 -11.90
CA SER A 19 -23.69 20.32 -11.38
C SER A 19 -24.20 20.10 -9.96
N CYS A 20 -25.19 19.23 -9.78
CA CYS A 20 -25.48 18.66 -8.48
C CYS A 20 -24.27 17.82 -8.08
N THR A 21 -23.30 18.42 -7.41
CA THR A 21 -22.39 17.68 -6.56
C THR A 21 -23.26 17.09 -5.45
N GLU A 22 -23.59 15.80 -5.53
CA GLU A 22 -24.19 15.10 -4.41
C GLU A 22 -23.30 15.35 -3.19
N LYS A 23 -23.83 16.03 -2.18
CA LYS A 23 -23.14 16.25 -0.92
C LYS A 23 -22.88 14.88 -0.31
N GLU A 24 -21.61 14.56 -0.02
CA GLU A 24 -21.31 13.33 0.71
C GLU A 24 -22.13 13.31 2.01
N PRO A 25 -22.65 12.13 2.40
CA PRO A 25 -23.43 12.01 3.62
C PRO A 25 -22.59 12.41 4.84
N ASP A 26 -23.23 13.00 5.83
CA ASP A 26 -22.56 13.35 7.07
C ASP A 26 -22.13 12.07 7.82
N PRO A 27 -21.01 12.11 8.59
CA PRO A 27 -20.57 10.99 9.40
C PRO A 27 -21.66 10.45 10.33
N LYS A 28 -21.77 9.13 10.46
CA LYS A 28 -22.70 8.43 11.34
C LYS A 28 -21.94 7.66 12.43
N GLY A 29 -22.23 7.96 13.69
CA GLY A 29 -21.63 7.31 14.85
C GLY A 29 -21.57 8.26 16.04
N THR A 30 -21.03 7.78 17.15
CA THR A 30 -20.76 8.65 18.30
C THR A 30 -19.64 9.63 17.99
N PRO A 31 -19.63 10.84 18.59
CA PRO A 31 -18.53 11.80 18.39
C PRO A 31 -17.16 11.21 18.73
N GLU A 32 -17.10 10.38 19.76
CA GLU A 32 -15.87 9.71 20.21
C GLU A 32 -15.35 8.73 19.16
N TYR A 33 -16.25 7.91 18.60
CA TYR A 33 -15.90 6.96 17.53
C TYR A 33 -15.43 7.69 16.27
N ILE A 34 -16.14 8.73 15.85
CA ILE A 34 -15.75 9.53 14.68
C ILE A 34 -14.36 10.12 14.88
N ALA A 35 -14.08 10.66 16.07
CA ALA A 35 -12.76 11.22 16.41
C ALA A 35 -11.65 10.13 16.42
N GLU A 36 -11.94 8.92 16.89
CA GLU A 36 -11.03 7.77 16.85
C GLU A 36 -10.62 7.43 15.41
N ILE A 37 -11.58 7.31 14.50
CA ILE A 37 -11.31 7.01 13.08
C ILE A 37 -10.55 8.14 12.40
N GLN A 38 -10.89 9.40 12.67
CA GLN A 38 -10.15 10.55 12.16
C GLN A 38 -8.69 10.56 12.64
N GLN A 39 -8.45 10.24 13.92
CA GLN A 39 -7.10 10.13 14.47
C GLN A 39 -6.32 8.96 13.84
N TRP A 40 -6.99 7.81 13.63
CA TRP A 40 -6.39 6.68 12.95
C TRP A 40 -5.94 7.07 11.53
N HIS A 41 -6.81 7.76 10.78
CA HIS A 41 -6.52 8.24 9.42
C HIS A 41 -5.34 9.21 9.43
N GLN A 42 -5.31 10.19 10.34
CA GLN A 42 -4.18 11.12 10.48
C GLN A 42 -2.86 10.35 10.73
N LYS A 43 -2.85 9.40 11.66
CA LYS A 43 -1.67 8.55 11.91
C LYS A 43 -1.28 7.72 10.69
N ARG A 44 -2.27 7.30 9.88
CA ARG A 44 -2.02 6.58 8.62
C ARG A 44 -1.26 7.47 7.63
N ILE A 45 -1.70 8.72 7.43
CA ILE A 45 -1.03 9.73 6.59
C ILE A 45 0.41 9.97 7.05
N GLU A 46 0.61 10.16 8.36
CA GLU A 46 1.95 10.34 8.94
C GLU A 46 2.87 9.15 8.66
N ARG A 47 2.36 7.91 8.79
CA ARG A 47 3.14 6.69 8.49
C ARG A 47 3.55 6.61 7.04
N LEU A 48 2.69 7.02 6.11
CA LEU A 48 3.01 7.05 4.67
C LEU A 48 4.13 8.03 4.34
N LYS A 49 4.20 9.15 5.05
CA LYS A 49 5.19 10.23 4.86
C LYS A 49 6.55 9.98 5.51
N ARG A 50 6.68 8.98 6.39
CA ARG A 50 7.96 8.68 7.06
C ARG A 50 9.03 8.27 6.05
N ASP A 51 10.30 8.40 6.41
CA ASP A 51 11.45 7.92 5.60
C ASP A 51 11.34 6.41 5.28
N THR A 52 10.69 5.66 6.15
CA THR A 52 10.36 4.25 5.95
C THR A 52 8.98 4.02 5.31
N GLY A 53 8.24 5.09 4.99
CA GLY A 53 6.90 5.06 4.40
C GLY A 53 6.91 4.62 2.93
N TRP A 54 5.72 4.52 2.32
CA TRP A 54 5.58 4.01 0.96
C TRP A 54 5.68 5.08 -0.12
N LEU A 55 5.51 6.37 0.23
CA LEU A 55 5.54 7.48 -0.73
C LEU A 55 6.96 7.80 -1.24
N ASN A 56 7.97 7.32 -0.56
CA ASN A 56 9.36 7.51 -0.95
C ASN A 56 10.00 6.28 -1.61
N LEU A 57 9.23 5.21 -1.85
CA LEU A 57 9.73 4.02 -2.52
C LEU A 57 9.78 4.27 -4.04
N VAL A 58 11.00 4.41 -4.57
CA VAL A 58 11.26 4.84 -5.95
C VAL A 58 11.92 3.77 -6.83
N GLY A 59 12.26 2.59 -6.26
CA GLY A 59 12.89 1.53 -7.04
C GLY A 59 12.83 0.16 -6.39
N LEU A 60 12.76 -0.87 -7.24
CA LEU A 60 12.97 -2.27 -6.91
C LEU A 60 13.75 -2.90 -8.06
N TYR A 61 14.95 -3.40 -7.77
CA TYR A 61 15.87 -3.96 -8.75
C TYR A 61 16.32 -5.35 -8.30
N TRP A 62 16.03 -6.36 -9.12
CA TRP A 62 16.39 -7.73 -8.79
C TRP A 62 17.88 -7.98 -9.07
N LEU A 63 18.56 -8.60 -8.12
CA LEU A 63 19.97 -8.97 -8.24
C LEU A 63 20.12 -10.27 -9.05
N LYS A 64 21.23 -10.36 -9.77
CA LYS A 64 21.74 -11.59 -10.39
C LYS A 64 22.85 -12.17 -9.52
N GLU A 65 23.09 -13.46 -9.63
CA GLU A 65 24.27 -14.09 -9.05
C GLU A 65 25.55 -13.43 -9.57
N GLY A 66 26.51 -13.18 -8.70
CA GLY A 66 27.74 -12.45 -8.99
C GLY A 66 27.65 -10.95 -8.72
N GLU A 67 28.38 -10.16 -9.47
CA GLU A 67 28.47 -8.71 -9.31
C GLU A 67 27.26 -7.99 -9.92
N ASN A 68 26.79 -6.97 -9.21
CA ASN A 68 25.70 -6.08 -9.61
C ASN A 68 26.14 -4.65 -9.32
N SER A 69 26.69 -3.95 -10.30
CA SER A 69 27.04 -2.54 -10.19
C SER A 69 25.78 -1.66 -10.26
N PHE A 70 25.74 -0.53 -9.53
CA PHE A 70 24.60 0.36 -9.51
C PHE A 70 24.96 1.84 -9.31
N GLY A 71 24.14 2.71 -9.89
CA GLY A 71 24.26 4.16 -9.92
C GLY A 71 23.48 4.76 -11.09
N SER A 72 23.60 6.06 -11.36
CA SER A 72 22.82 6.72 -12.43
C SER A 72 23.38 6.49 -13.83
N SER A 73 24.67 6.10 -13.99
CA SER A 73 25.23 5.81 -15.31
C SER A 73 24.58 4.58 -15.96
N GLU A 74 24.38 4.65 -17.28
CA GLU A 74 23.92 3.51 -18.10
C GLU A 74 24.92 2.35 -18.15
N GLU A 75 26.17 2.58 -17.73
CA GLU A 75 27.21 1.54 -17.69
C GLU A 75 27.04 0.56 -16.51
N ASN A 76 26.16 0.88 -15.56
CA ASN A 76 25.87 -0.01 -14.44
C ASN A 76 24.92 -1.13 -14.84
N ASP A 77 25.01 -2.29 -14.16
CA ASP A 77 24.05 -3.37 -14.29
C ASP A 77 22.63 -2.93 -13.84
N ILE A 78 22.57 -2.02 -12.86
CA ILE A 78 21.35 -1.49 -12.28
C ILE A 78 21.40 0.04 -12.32
N LYS A 79 20.50 0.63 -13.12
CA LYS A 79 20.37 2.08 -13.21
C LYS A 79 19.48 2.61 -12.10
N PHE A 80 20.07 3.43 -11.22
CA PHE A 80 19.37 4.22 -10.22
C PHE A 80 18.88 5.56 -10.83
N PRO A 81 17.99 6.30 -10.12
CA PRO A 81 17.55 7.62 -10.55
C PRO A 81 18.71 8.60 -10.79
N ASP A 82 18.49 9.59 -11.67
CA ASP A 82 19.52 10.53 -12.12
C ASP A 82 20.09 11.44 -11.00
N ASN A 83 19.40 11.57 -9.88
CA ASN A 83 19.88 12.26 -8.67
C ASN A 83 20.88 11.44 -7.84
N SER A 84 21.28 10.27 -8.31
CA SER A 84 22.32 9.46 -7.67
C SER A 84 23.71 9.68 -8.31
N PRO A 85 24.80 9.34 -7.60
CA PRO A 85 26.15 9.29 -8.20
C PRO A 85 26.19 8.39 -9.44
N PRO A 86 27.05 8.67 -10.44
CA PRO A 86 27.17 7.83 -11.64
C PRO A 86 27.40 6.35 -11.33
N LYS A 87 28.23 6.05 -10.34
CA LYS A 87 28.40 4.72 -9.76
C LYS A 87 28.42 4.86 -8.24
N ILE A 88 27.53 4.17 -7.54
CA ILE A 88 27.48 4.18 -6.07
C ILE A 88 28.37 3.06 -5.53
N GLY A 89 28.34 1.89 -6.20
CA GLY A 89 29.09 0.73 -5.77
C GLY A 89 28.66 -0.54 -6.50
N THR A 90 29.01 -1.67 -5.90
CA THR A 90 28.68 -3.03 -6.40
C THR A 90 28.16 -3.86 -5.26
N ILE A 91 27.05 -4.58 -5.48
CA ILE A 91 26.59 -5.65 -4.60
C ILE A 91 26.93 -6.99 -5.22
N ILE A 92 27.64 -7.82 -4.47
CA ILE A 92 28.03 -9.17 -4.86
C ILE A 92 27.08 -10.14 -4.16
N LEU A 93 26.32 -10.89 -4.95
CA LEU A 93 25.48 -12.00 -4.47
C LEU A 93 26.19 -13.31 -4.79
N LYS A 94 26.52 -14.09 -3.76
CA LYS A 94 27.15 -15.39 -3.92
C LYS A 94 26.61 -16.37 -2.88
N ASP A 95 25.98 -17.44 -3.32
CA ASP A 95 25.45 -18.49 -2.43
C ASP A 95 24.59 -17.91 -1.29
N SER A 96 23.72 -16.95 -1.61
CA SER A 96 22.90 -16.19 -0.65
C SER A 96 23.64 -15.20 0.26
N LEU A 97 24.96 -15.11 0.18
CA LEU A 97 25.75 -14.09 0.85
C LEU A 97 25.75 -12.80 0.01
N LEU A 98 25.49 -11.69 0.67
CA LEU A 98 25.40 -10.36 0.04
C LEU A 98 26.51 -9.46 0.61
N THR A 99 27.39 -8.97 -0.26
CA THR A 99 28.44 -8.04 0.13
C THR A 99 28.34 -6.76 -0.71
N PHE A 100 28.40 -5.62 -0.06
CA PHE A 100 28.48 -4.31 -0.70
C PHE A 100 29.91 -3.81 -0.75
N LYS A 101 30.31 -3.20 -1.87
CA LYS A 101 31.55 -2.43 -2.02
C LYS A 101 31.25 -1.07 -2.63
N SER A 102 31.66 0.02 -1.96
CA SER A 102 31.47 1.39 -2.49
C SER A 102 32.38 1.67 -3.67
N ALA A 103 31.92 2.54 -4.56
CA ALA A 103 32.81 3.14 -5.57
C ALA A 103 33.75 4.16 -4.93
N ASP A 104 34.90 4.39 -5.57
CA ASP A 104 35.87 5.37 -5.12
C ASP A 104 35.25 6.78 -5.09
N GLY A 105 35.51 7.51 -3.98
CA GLY A 105 35.06 8.88 -3.82
C GLY A 105 33.57 9.06 -3.52
N VAL A 106 32.82 7.98 -3.35
CA VAL A 106 31.38 8.04 -2.97
C VAL A 106 31.21 7.78 -1.49
N ASP A 107 30.51 8.68 -0.80
CA ASP A 107 30.16 8.51 0.60
C ASP A 107 28.88 7.68 0.73
N VAL A 108 29.04 6.45 1.20
CA VAL A 108 27.94 5.57 1.56
C VAL A 108 27.93 5.36 3.06
N LEU A 109 26.77 5.52 3.67
CA LEU A 109 26.60 5.45 5.11
C LEU A 109 25.76 4.23 5.50
N ASN A 110 26.12 3.61 6.62
CA ASN A 110 25.29 2.68 7.35
C ASN A 110 25.17 3.20 8.79
N ASN A 111 23.96 3.54 9.26
CA ASN A 111 23.72 4.17 10.56
C ASN A 111 24.66 5.38 10.80
N ASP A 112 24.74 6.29 9.80
CA ASP A 112 25.58 7.50 9.79
C ASP A 112 27.10 7.24 9.83
N ILE A 113 27.54 6.00 9.74
CA ILE A 113 28.95 5.61 9.65
C ILE A 113 29.30 5.30 8.20
N LYS A 114 30.36 5.94 7.68
CA LYS A 114 30.87 5.69 6.33
C LYS A 114 31.39 4.26 6.22
N VAL A 115 30.95 3.57 5.14
CA VAL A 115 31.33 2.20 4.85
C VAL A 115 31.88 2.08 3.42
N THR A 116 32.88 1.24 3.25
CA THR A 116 33.48 0.93 1.93
C THR A 116 33.26 -0.52 1.53
N ASP A 117 33.15 -1.42 2.51
CA ASP A 117 32.87 -2.84 2.34
C ASP A 117 32.00 -3.30 3.52
N LEU A 118 30.92 -4.01 3.24
CA LEU A 118 29.96 -4.44 4.28
C LEU A 118 29.15 -5.65 3.83
N GLU A 119 29.02 -6.64 4.72
CA GLU A 119 28.03 -7.71 4.56
C GLU A 119 26.62 -7.14 4.77
N LEU A 120 25.70 -7.45 3.84
CA LEU A 120 24.34 -6.96 3.87
C LEU A 120 23.39 -8.03 4.41
N LYS A 121 22.48 -7.60 5.29
CA LYS A 121 21.38 -8.41 5.79
C LYS A 121 20.07 -7.96 5.11
N ASP A 122 19.29 -8.93 4.60
CA ASP A 122 18.00 -8.69 3.98
C ASP A 122 16.89 -8.39 4.99
N ASP A 123 15.69 -8.12 4.51
CA ASP A 123 14.53 -7.71 5.30
C ASP A 123 13.89 -8.85 6.12
N LEU A 124 14.26 -10.11 5.90
CA LEU A 124 13.76 -11.27 6.64
C LEU A 124 14.64 -11.63 7.84
N THR A 125 15.87 -11.10 7.92
CA THR A 125 16.84 -11.46 9.00
C THR A 125 16.58 -10.74 10.33
N GLY A 126 15.51 -9.97 10.46
CA GLY A 126 15.15 -9.22 11.68
C GLY A 126 15.89 -7.88 11.84
N THR A 127 17.15 -7.78 11.46
CA THR A 127 17.95 -6.54 11.48
C THR A 127 18.57 -6.28 10.11
N ARG A 128 17.75 -5.76 9.18
CA ARG A 128 18.21 -5.45 7.83
C ARG A 128 19.29 -4.38 7.82
N THR A 129 20.24 -4.47 6.91
CA THR A 129 21.21 -3.43 6.62
C THR A 129 20.57 -2.36 5.73
N THR A 130 20.57 -1.10 6.14
CA THR A 130 20.13 0.03 5.32
C THR A 130 21.31 0.93 4.99
N LEU A 131 21.58 1.14 3.71
CA LEU A 131 22.62 2.02 3.21
C LEU A 131 22.03 3.34 2.71
N ALA A 132 22.83 4.40 2.75
CA ALA A 132 22.43 5.74 2.38
C ALA A 132 23.50 6.50 1.59
N THR A 133 23.08 7.32 0.63
CA THR A 133 23.89 8.36 -0.01
C THR A 133 22.97 9.51 -0.46
N GLY A 134 23.29 10.76 -0.08
CA GLY A 134 22.38 11.89 -0.32
C GLY A 134 20.97 11.61 0.22
N SER A 135 19.95 11.84 -0.60
CA SER A 135 18.55 11.56 -0.26
C SER A 135 18.17 10.08 -0.41
N LEU A 136 19.02 9.26 -1.00
CA LEU A 136 18.73 7.87 -1.29
C LEU A 136 19.02 6.96 -0.08
N ARG A 137 18.11 6.00 0.12
CA ARG A 137 18.21 4.92 1.12
C ARG A 137 17.87 3.62 0.44
N TRP A 138 18.68 2.57 0.64
CA TRP A 138 18.37 1.27 0.07
C TRP A 138 18.73 0.12 1.02
N TYR A 139 18.07 -0.98 0.80
CA TYR A 139 18.29 -2.23 1.52
C TYR A 139 17.90 -3.42 0.65
N ILE A 140 18.32 -4.60 1.07
CA ILE A 140 17.98 -5.83 0.36
C ILE A 140 16.66 -6.38 0.86
N ILE A 141 15.80 -6.80 -0.08
CA ILE A 141 14.63 -7.63 0.20
C ILE A 141 14.83 -9.02 -0.37
N LYS A 142 14.29 -10.03 0.33
CA LYS A 142 14.18 -11.39 -0.17
C LYS A 142 12.72 -11.75 -0.43
N ARG A 143 12.43 -12.30 -1.64
CA ARG A 143 11.08 -12.80 -2.00
C ARG A 143 11.24 -14.13 -2.74
N GLY A 144 10.77 -15.21 -2.09
CA GLY A 144 11.17 -16.57 -2.51
C GLY A 144 12.69 -16.70 -2.54
N GLU A 145 13.25 -17.18 -3.64
CA GLU A 145 14.70 -17.32 -3.82
C GLU A 145 15.37 -16.05 -4.41
N ARG A 146 14.61 -14.98 -4.65
CA ARG A 146 15.13 -13.77 -5.29
C ARG A 146 15.51 -12.71 -4.27
N TYR A 147 16.68 -12.09 -4.49
CA TYR A 147 17.14 -10.91 -3.77
C TYR A 147 16.98 -9.67 -4.63
N GLY A 148 16.60 -8.54 -4.02
CA GLY A 148 16.46 -7.28 -4.75
C GLY A 148 16.82 -6.08 -3.90
N ILE A 149 17.29 -5.01 -4.56
CA ILE A 149 17.51 -3.70 -3.94
C ILE A 149 16.18 -2.97 -3.89
N ARG A 150 15.71 -2.65 -2.71
CA ARG A 150 14.58 -1.73 -2.52
C ARG A 150 15.12 -0.34 -2.24
N LEU A 151 14.83 0.58 -3.17
CA LEU A 151 15.34 1.95 -3.15
C LEU A 151 14.25 2.93 -2.70
N ARG A 152 14.62 3.82 -1.79
CA ARG A 152 13.82 4.96 -1.32
C ARG A 152 14.54 6.26 -1.62
N ASP A 153 13.77 7.31 -1.89
CA ASP A 153 14.24 8.68 -1.96
C ASP A 153 13.41 9.53 -0.99
N VAL A 154 14.05 9.99 0.10
CA VAL A 154 13.37 10.81 1.12
C VAL A 154 12.99 12.21 0.62
N GLU A 155 13.41 12.56 -0.61
CA GLU A 155 13.04 13.78 -1.31
C GLU A 155 12.16 13.51 -2.54
N SER A 156 11.53 12.32 -2.63
CA SER A 156 10.73 11.94 -3.80
C SER A 156 9.65 12.97 -4.12
N PRO A 157 9.36 13.23 -5.41
CA PRO A 157 8.28 14.15 -5.82
C PRO A 157 6.93 13.76 -5.24
N ILE A 158 6.59 12.46 -5.25
CA ILE A 158 5.33 11.96 -4.71
C ILE A 158 5.18 12.32 -3.24
N LEU A 159 6.25 12.22 -2.44
CA LEU A 159 6.22 12.61 -1.03
C LEU A 159 5.91 14.10 -0.84
N LYS A 160 6.42 14.95 -1.73
CA LYS A 160 6.22 16.41 -1.69
C LYS A 160 4.80 16.81 -2.16
N GLU A 161 4.26 16.09 -3.13
CA GLU A 161 2.95 16.36 -3.74
C GLU A 161 1.78 15.73 -2.96
N PHE A 162 2.06 14.70 -2.17
CA PHE A 162 1.05 13.95 -1.42
C PHE A 162 0.39 14.83 -0.35
N LYS A 163 -0.92 14.98 -0.44
CA LYS A 163 -1.73 15.73 0.52
C LYS A 163 -2.43 14.80 1.48
N ASP A 164 -3.33 13.97 0.96
CA ASP A 164 -4.22 13.11 1.73
C ASP A 164 -4.71 11.93 0.89
N ILE A 165 -5.46 11.04 1.49
CA ILE A 165 -6.20 9.96 0.85
C ILE A 165 -7.68 10.16 1.16
N ASP A 166 -8.51 10.19 0.13
CA ASP A 166 -9.95 10.24 0.31
C ASP A 166 -10.44 8.98 1.02
N ILE A 167 -11.33 9.19 1.99
CA ILE A 167 -12.05 8.12 2.68
C ILE A 167 -13.55 8.24 2.41
N TYR A 168 -14.26 7.14 2.58
CA TYR A 168 -15.72 7.24 2.66
C TYR A 168 -16.12 7.99 3.93
N PRO A 169 -17.29 8.62 3.96
CA PRO A 169 -17.86 9.16 5.19
C PRO A 169 -17.86 8.09 6.27
N ILE A 170 -17.36 8.44 7.45
CA ILE A 170 -17.28 7.52 8.59
C ILE A 170 -18.69 7.05 8.94
N ASN A 171 -18.89 5.74 9.03
CA ASN A 171 -20.17 5.16 9.34
C ASN A 171 -20.00 3.96 10.28
N GLU A 172 -20.44 4.11 11.52
CA GLU A 172 -20.32 3.08 12.57
C GLU A 172 -21.05 1.77 12.22
N ASP A 173 -22.01 1.78 11.28
CA ASP A 173 -22.63 0.55 10.76
C ASP A 173 -21.63 -0.37 10.05
N TRP A 174 -20.44 0.10 9.72
CA TRP A 174 -19.33 -0.66 9.16
C TRP A 174 -18.31 -1.13 10.21
N ARG A 175 -18.56 -0.86 11.49
CA ARG A 175 -17.91 -1.50 12.63
C ARG A 175 -18.75 -2.71 13.03
N ILE A 176 -18.35 -3.88 12.58
CA ILE A 176 -19.18 -5.10 12.63
C ILE A 176 -18.54 -6.10 13.60
N GLU A 177 -19.34 -6.68 14.46
CA GLU A 177 -18.96 -7.85 15.25
C GLU A 177 -18.96 -9.09 14.35
N ALA A 178 -17.83 -9.78 14.27
CA ALA A 178 -17.67 -11.02 13.53
C ALA A 178 -17.34 -12.16 14.50
N THR A 179 -17.92 -13.33 14.26
CA THR A 179 -17.54 -14.54 14.98
C THR A 179 -16.29 -15.15 14.37
N PHE A 180 -15.25 -15.31 15.16
CA PHE A 180 -14.07 -16.08 14.77
C PHE A 180 -14.40 -17.58 14.83
N ILE A 181 -14.18 -18.26 13.71
CA ILE A 181 -14.37 -19.70 13.55
C ILE A 181 -12.98 -20.29 13.32
N PRO A 182 -12.37 -20.91 14.36
CA PRO A 182 -11.04 -21.49 14.22
C PRO A 182 -11.01 -22.64 13.22
N TYR A 183 -9.89 -22.81 12.56
CA TYR A 183 -9.54 -24.00 11.81
C TYR A 183 -8.66 -24.92 12.66
N ASP A 184 -9.01 -26.21 12.76
CA ASP A 184 -8.24 -27.19 13.47
C ASP A 184 -7.99 -28.43 12.57
N PRO A 185 -6.76 -28.63 12.07
CA PRO A 185 -5.61 -27.73 12.18
C PRO A 185 -5.78 -26.43 11.37
N PRO A 186 -4.93 -25.39 11.59
CA PRO A 186 -4.87 -24.19 10.76
C PRO A 186 -4.79 -24.53 9.27
N LYS A 187 -5.50 -23.77 8.44
CA LYS A 187 -5.60 -24.03 7.01
C LYS A 187 -4.48 -23.30 6.26
N GLN A 188 -3.79 -24.01 5.39
CA GLN A 188 -2.91 -23.37 4.41
C GLN A 188 -3.76 -22.64 3.36
N ILE A 189 -3.51 -21.35 3.17
CA ILE A 189 -4.14 -20.55 2.14
C ILE A 189 -3.11 -20.01 1.16
N LEU A 190 -3.49 -19.95 -0.11
CA LEU A 190 -2.65 -19.42 -1.18
C LEU A 190 -2.91 -17.93 -1.33
N ILE A 191 -1.87 -17.14 -1.08
CA ILE A 191 -1.90 -15.67 -1.21
C ILE A 191 -1.13 -15.30 -2.48
N PRO A 192 -1.81 -14.96 -3.58
CA PRO A 192 -1.13 -14.41 -4.75
C PRO A 192 -0.57 -13.03 -4.43
N ASN A 193 0.44 -12.61 -5.20
CA ASN A 193 0.99 -11.26 -5.08
C ASN A 193 1.09 -10.58 -6.46
N ILE A 194 1.34 -9.27 -6.45
CA ILE A 194 1.39 -8.45 -7.67
C ILE A 194 2.56 -8.83 -8.61
N LEU A 195 3.55 -9.59 -8.14
CA LEU A 195 4.65 -10.10 -8.97
C LEU A 195 4.25 -11.34 -9.77
N GLY A 196 3.02 -11.83 -9.61
CA GLY A 196 2.53 -13.05 -10.27
C GLY A 196 3.00 -14.34 -9.60
N THR A 197 3.58 -14.26 -8.41
CA THR A 197 3.92 -15.43 -7.57
C THR A 197 2.83 -15.64 -6.51
N THR A 198 2.83 -16.84 -5.94
CA THR A 198 1.90 -17.20 -4.87
C THR A 198 2.71 -17.69 -3.69
N GLU A 199 2.39 -17.19 -2.51
CA GLU A 199 2.99 -17.61 -1.25
C GLU A 199 1.94 -18.39 -0.44
N GLU A 200 2.37 -19.40 0.31
CA GLU A 200 1.52 -20.10 1.26
C GLU A 200 1.58 -19.39 2.61
N ASP A 201 0.42 -19.20 3.24
CA ASP A 201 0.32 -18.63 4.56
C ASP A 201 -0.68 -19.41 5.41
N ASN A 202 -0.53 -19.33 6.72
CA ASN A 202 -1.42 -19.99 7.66
C ASN A 202 -2.64 -19.12 7.98
N SER A 203 -3.82 -19.68 7.74
CA SER A 203 -5.06 -19.12 8.24
C SER A 203 -5.47 -19.84 9.52
N PRO A 204 -5.46 -19.17 10.68
CA PRO A 204 -5.89 -19.77 11.95
C PRO A 204 -7.40 -19.97 12.01
N GLY A 205 -8.16 -19.31 11.16
CA GLY A 205 -9.61 -19.36 11.14
C GLY A 205 -10.21 -18.32 10.22
N SER A 206 -11.50 -18.20 10.28
CA SER A 206 -12.28 -17.25 9.51
C SER A 206 -13.16 -16.36 10.38
N LEU A 207 -13.42 -15.17 9.89
CA LEU A 207 -14.30 -14.17 10.49
C LEU A 207 -15.65 -14.21 9.77
N SER A 208 -16.70 -14.64 10.46
CA SER A 208 -18.06 -14.74 9.94
C SER A 208 -18.91 -13.60 10.48
N PHE A 209 -19.58 -12.87 9.59
CA PHE A 209 -20.43 -11.74 9.96
C PHE A 209 -21.67 -11.65 9.08
N THR A 210 -22.69 -10.96 9.59
CA THR A 210 -23.94 -10.71 8.86
C THR A 210 -24.06 -9.24 8.50
N LYS A 211 -24.38 -8.94 7.24
CA LYS A 211 -24.69 -7.59 6.78
C LYS A 211 -25.88 -7.63 5.82
N ASN A 212 -26.85 -6.75 6.01
CA ASN A 212 -28.07 -6.69 5.19
C ASN A 212 -28.80 -8.04 5.05
N GLY A 213 -28.83 -8.83 6.15
CA GLY A 213 -29.47 -10.16 6.20
C GLY A 213 -28.73 -11.28 5.45
N LYS A 214 -27.50 -11.03 4.96
CA LYS A 214 -26.63 -12.03 4.32
C LYS A 214 -25.40 -12.31 5.17
N ASN A 215 -24.97 -13.56 5.15
CA ASN A 215 -23.74 -13.98 5.83
C ASN A 215 -22.54 -13.88 4.90
N TYR A 216 -21.45 -13.38 5.44
CA TYR A 216 -20.16 -13.23 4.78
C TYR A 216 -19.06 -13.87 5.62
N LYS A 217 -17.97 -14.22 4.98
CA LYS A 217 -16.84 -14.88 5.62
C LYS A 217 -15.52 -14.36 5.02
N LEU A 218 -14.52 -14.14 5.86
CA LEU A 218 -13.16 -13.76 5.47
C LEU A 218 -12.18 -14.70 6.15
N ASP A 219 -11.30 -15.34 5.39
CA ASP A 219 -10.16 -16.06 5.96
C ASP A 219 -9.16 -15.04 6.51
N ALA A 220 -8.74 -15.25 7.75
CA ALA A 220 -7.79 -14.42 8.45
C ALA A 220 -6.36 -14.95 8.27
N ILE A 221 -5.37 -14.07 8.25
CA ILE A 221 -3.95 -14.39 8.31
C ILE A 221 -3.48 -14.00 9.71
N GLU A 222 -2.66 -14.84 10.33
CA GLU A 222 -2.10 -14.53 11.63
C GLU A 222 -1.22 -13.28 11.57
N SER A 223 -1.35 -12.40 12.56
CA SER A 223 -0.58 -11.19 12.71
C SER A 223 -0.04 -11.08 14.13
N ARG A 224 0.90 -10.18 14.37
CA ARG A 224 1.57 -10.04 15.66
C ARG A 224 0.61 -9.83 16.85
N ASN A 225 -0.50 -9.12 16.65
CA ASN A 225 -1.47 -8.75 17.68
C ASN A 225 -2.90 -8.91 17.16
N GLY A 226 -3.21 -10.06 16.56
CA GLY A 226 -4.53 -10.33 15.99
C GLY A 226 -4.47 -10.83 14.56
N PHE A 227 -5.33 -10.32 13.68
CA PHE A 227 -5.43 -10.82 12.31
C PHE A 227 -5.14 -9.74 11.26
N PHE A 228 -4.52 -10.18 10.17
CA PHE A 228 -4.39 -9.43 8.94
C PHE A 228 -5.37 -9.99 7.90
N ILE A 229 -6.15 -9.12 7.29
CA ILE A 229 -7.17 -9.46 6.33
C ILE A 229 -6.90 -8.72 5.03
N ILE A 230 -6.79 -9.48 3.95
CA ILE A 230 -6.68 -8.99 2.58
C ILE A 230 -8.00 -9.30 1.91
N PHE A 231 -8.75 -8.30 1.47
CA PHE A 231 -10.08 -8.50 0.90
C PHE A 231 -10.34 -7.62 -0.32
N ALA A 232 -11.24 -8.04 -1.17
CA ALA A 232 -11.84 -7.25 -2.21
C ALA A 232 -13.37 -7.28 -2.08
N ASP A 233 -14.03 -6.25 -2.57
CA ASP A 233 -15.48 -6.08 -2.50
C ASP A 233 -16.02 -5.44 -3.79
N GLU A 234 -17.32 -5.17 -3.88
CA GLU A 234 -17.94 -4.63 -5.10
C GLU A 234 -17.53 -3.17 -5.43
N THR A 235 -16.81 -2.49 -4.53
CA THR A 235 -16.22 -1.17 -4.80
C THR A 235 -14.87 -1.26 -5.50
N SER A 236 -14.21 -2.43 -5.44
CA SER A 236 -12.86 -2.65 -5.98
C SER A 236 -12.80 -2.42 -7.49
N GLY A 237 -11.86 -1.58 -7.93
CA GLY A 237 -11.69 -1.17 -9.34
C GLY A 237 -12.68 -0.11 -9.82
N LYS A 238 -13.56 0.38 -8.94
CA LYS A 238 -14.54 1.44 -9.24
C LYS A 238 -14.31 2.67 -8.37
N GLU A 239 -14.43 2.50 -7.07
CA GLU A 239 -14.32 3.54 -6.04
C GLU A 239 -13.10 3.31 -5.14
N THR A 240 -12.70 2.06 -4.97
CA THR A 240 -11.51 1.65 -4.21
C THR A 240 -10.51 0.92 -5.10
N TYR A 241 -9.32 0.68 -4.62
CA TYR A 241 -8.24 0.05 -5.38
C TYR A 241 -8.64 -1.33 -5.90
N GLY A 242 -8.37 -1.59 -7.18
CA GLY A 242 -8.83 -2.80 -7.87
C GLY A 242 -8.26 -4.11 -7.32
N ALA A 243 -7.07 -4.07 -6.74
CA ALA A 243 -6.44 -5.22 -6.09
C ALA A 243 -6.83 -5.38 -4.60
N GLY A 244 -7.91 -4.73 -4.15
CA GLY A 244 -8.44 -4.86 -2.81
C GLY A 244 -7.80 -3.95 -1.78
N ARG A 245 -8.20 -4.15 -0.53
CA ARG A 245 -7.78 -3.37 0.64
C ARG A 245 -7.31 -4.27 1.77
N PHE A 246 -6.61 -3.68 2.71
CA PHE A 246 -6.09 -4.33 3.90
C PHE A 246 -6.85 -3.88 5.14
N LEU A 247 -7.00 -4.78 6.09
CA LEU A 247 -7.60 -4.52 7.38
C LEU A 247 -6.83 -5.32 8.46
N TYR A 248 -6.53 -4.68 9.59
CA TYR A 248 -6.05 -5.37 10.79
C TYR A 248 -7.15 -5.38 11.84
N THR A 249 -7.21 -6.47 12.60
CA THR A 249 -8.09 -6.60 13.76
C THR A 249 -7.28 -7.04 14.97
N ASP A 250 -7.84 -6.85 16.14
CA ASP A 250 -7.35 -7.48 17.36
C ASP A 250 -7.65 -8.98 17.36
N GLU A 251 -7.12 -9.71 18.36
CA GLU A 251 -7.45 -11.10 18.65
C GLU A 251 -8.92 -11.24 19.07
N PRO A 252 -9.52 -12.44 18.93
CA PRO A 252 -10.86 -12.70 19.42
C PRO A 252 -10.96 -12.50 20.94
N ASP A 253 -12.10 -12.00 21.40
CA ASP A 253 -12.43 -11.97 22.81
C ASP A 253 -12.77 -13.38 23.36
N SER A 254 -13.11 -13.46 24.65
CA SER A 254 -13.48 -14.71 25.31
C SER A 254 -14.72 -15.40 24.72
N ASN A 255 -15.50 -14.71 23.90
CA ASN A 255 -16.69 -15.22 23.21
C ASN A 255 -16.40 -15.51 21.73
N ASN A 256 -15.13 -15.51 21.31
CA ASN A 256 -14.70 -15.60 19.92
C ASN A 256 -15.26 -14.47 19.03
N ILE A 257 -15.47 -13.28 19.57
CA ILE A 257 -15.91 -12.12 18.81
C ILE A 257 -14.70 -11.26 18.44
N VAL A 258 -14.65 -10.83 17.19
CA VAL A 258 -13.65 -9.91 16.62
C VAL A 258 -14.37 -8.71 16.03
N THR A 259 -13.91 -7.52 16.33
CA THR A 259 -14.40 -6.30 15.68
C THR A 259 -13.77 -6.13 14.29
N LEU A 260 -14.59 -6.21 13.23
CA LEU A 260 -14.26 -5.84 11.87
C LEU A 260 -14.66 -4.38 11.64
N ASP A 261 -13.74 -3.44 11.78
CA ASP A 261 -13.99 -2.04 11.49
C ASP A 261 -13.53 -1.67 10.08
N PHE A 262 -14.45 -1.72 9.12
CA PHE A 262 -14.12 -1.38 7.74
C PHE A 262 -13.81 0.11 7.53
N ASN A 263 -14.12 1.01 8.49
CA ASN A 263 -13.74 2.42 8.41
C ASN A 263 -12.22 2.63 8.49
N ILE A 264 -11.49 1.65 9.03
CA ILE A 264 -10.02 1.64 9.02
C ILE A 264 -9.42 0.72 7.96
N SER A 265 -10.21 0.24 6.99
CA SER A 265 -9.65 -0.46 5.84
C SER A 265 -8.87 0.51 4.94
N TYR A 266 -7.72 0.05 4.45
CA TYR A 266 -6.77 0.94 3.81
C TYR A 266 -6.13 0.35 2.54
N ASN A 267 -5.63 1.22 1.70
CA ASN A 267 -4.97 0.89 0.46
C ASN A 267 -3.63 0.15 0.70
N PRO A 268 -3.36 -0.93 -0.05
CA PRO A 268 -2.05 -1.55 -0.03
C PRO A 268 -0.98 -0.62 -0.62
N PRO A 269 0.30 -0.85 -0.30
CA PRO A 269 1.41 -0.02 -0.81
C PRO A 269 1.47 0.16 -2.33
N CYS A 270 0.96 -0.80 -3.09
CA CYS A 270 0.95 -0.77 -4.55
C CYS A 270 0.13 0.37 -5.16
N VAL A 271 -0.77 0.98 -4.37
CA VAL A 271 -1.50 2.19 -4.76
C VAL A 271 -0.55 3.38 -4.93
N PHE A 272 0.49 3.45 -4.10
CA PHE A 272 1.40 4.60 -4.04
C PHE A 272 2.65 4.42 -4.89
N THR A 273 3.01 3.18 -5.20
CA THR A 273 4.25 2.87 -5.92
C THR A 273 4.18 1.52 -6.63
N LYS A 274 4.67 1.47 -7.86
CA LYS A 274 4.82 0.23 -8.64
C LYS A 274 5.93 -0.70 -8.14
N TYR A 275 6.69 -0.27 -7.15
CA TYR A 275 7.83 -1.01 -6.60
C TYR A 275 7.49 -1.82 -5.34
N ALA A 276 6.24 -1.81 -4.93
CA ALA A 276 5.77 -2.66 -3.83
C ALA A 276 5.49 -4.10 -4.31
N THR A 277 5.57 -5.04 -3.40
CA THR A 277 5.34 -6.48 -3.64
C THR A 277 4.11 -6.95 -2.85
N CYS A 278 2.95 -6.31 -3.09
CA CYS A 278 1.77 -6.50 -2.27
C CYS A 278 1.13 -7.87 -2.46
N PRO A 279 0.66 -8.50 -1.38
CA PRO A 279 -0.24 -9.62 -1.48
C PRO A 279 -1.59 -9.17 -2.04
N LEU A 280 -2.26 -10.07 -2.74
CA LEU A 280 -3.60 -9.89 -3.31
C LEU A 280 -4.62 -10.67 -2.49
N PRO A 281 -5.89 -10.29 -2.49
CA PRO A 281 -6.93 -11.05 -1.83
C PRO A 281 -6.98 -12.50 -2.30
N PRO A 282 -6.97 -13.47 -1.38
CA PRO A 282 -7.27 -14.86 -1.75
C PRO A 282 -8.72 -14.94 -2.23
N LYS A 283 -9.02 -15.91 -3.11
CA LYS A 283 -10.33 -16.00 -3.79
C LYS A 283 -11.52 -15.96 -2.84
N GLN A 284 -11.42 -16.59 -1.69
CA GLN A 284 -12.48 -16.66 -0.68
C GLN A 284 -12.72 -15.34 0.05
N ASN A 285 -11.81 -14.37 -0.07
CA ASN A 285 -11.94 -13.02 0.51
C ASN A 285 -12.47 -11.98 -0.49
N TYR A 286 -13.06 -12.43 -1.59
CA TYR A 286 -13.84 -11.57 -2.51
C TYR A 286 -15.29 -11.53 -2.04
N LEU A 287 -15.71 -10.39 -1.49
CA LEU A 287 -17.05 -10.22 -0.92
C LEU A 287 -18.03 -9.66 -1.97
N HIS A 288 -19.15 -10.34 -2.17
CA HIS A 288 -20.29 -9.80 -2.92
C HIS A 288 -21.10 -8.82 -2.04
N LEU A 289 -20.43 -7.76 -1.64
CA LEU A 289 -20.92 -6.70 -0.76
C LEU A 289 -20.25 -5.40 -1.16
N LYS A 290 -20.99 -4.31 -1.25
CA LYS A 290 -20.45 -2.97 -1.48
C LYS A 290 -20.07 -2.35 -0.12
N ILE A 291 -18.76 -2.31 0.21
CA ILE A 291 -18.25 -1.76 1.47
C ILE A 291 -17.86 -0.30 1.28
N THR A 292 -18.79 0.60 1.60
CA THR A 292 -18.61 2.05 1.51
C THR A 292 -18.04 2.63 2.81
N ALA A 293 -16.84 2.16 3.19
CA ALA A 293 -16.09 2.59 4.37
C ALA A 293 -14.58 2.48 4.12
N GLY A 294 -13.77 3.23 4.86
CA GLY A 294 -12.31 3.23 4.74
C GLY A 294 -11.78 4.01 3.54
N GLU A 295 -10.52 3.76 3.16
CA GLU A 295 -9.83 4.49 2.10
C GLU A 295 -10.45 4.21 0.72
N LYS A 296 -10.67 5.28 -0.06
CA LYS A 296 -10.96 5.25 -1.50
C LYS A 296 -9.67 5.08 -2.30
N MET A 297 -9.78 4.88 -3.62
CA MET A 297 -8.60 4.83 -4.51
C MET A 297 -7.86 6.16 -4.46
N TRP A 298 -6.52 6.10 -4.32
CA TRP A 298 -5.63 7.25 -4.42
C TRP A 298 -4.97 7.29 -5.79
N GLY A 299 -4.81 8.50 -6.35
CA GLY A 299 -4.21 8.71 -7.65
C GLY A 299 -5.17 8.49 -8.82
N GLU A 300 -4.63 8.49 -10.03
CA GLU A 300 -5.41 8.21 -11.24
C GLU A 300 -5.81 6.73 -11.31
N LYS A 301 -6.98 6.45 -11.88
CA LYS A 301 -7.41 5.07 -12.16
C LYS A 301 -6.46 4.48 -13.21
N HIS A 302 -5.66 3.51 -12.80
CA HIS A 302 -4.84 2.70 -13.69
C HIS A 302 -5.62 1.48 -14.16
#